data_a7aa685acdf88ae16d425af124229dc7
#
_entry.id   a7aa685acdf88ae16d425af124229dc7
#
_cell.length_a   1.000
_cell.length_b   1.000
_cell.length_c   1.000
_cell.angle_alpha   90.00
_cell.angle_beta   90.00
_cell.angle_gamma   90.00
#
_symmetry.space_group_name_H-M   'P 1'
#
loop_
_entity.id
_entity.type
_entity.pdbx_description
1 polymer ?
#
loop_
_entity_poly.entity_id
_entity_poly.type
_entity_poly.pdbx_seq_one_letter_code
_entity_poly.pdbx_strand_id
1 'polypeptide(L)'
;MDKRFTPLTPIEQLHQRIALLESIKQQPGMPLAQAVRQLRTGIRLTVPEYAKLTGVAQRTIHAVETGSANPSLATAQKLLKPFGLTLGVFVP
;
A
#
# COMPACT_ATOMS: atom_id res chain seq x y z
N MET A 1 -14.62 -16.21 -10.61
CA MET A 1 -13.90 -14.97 -10.19
C MET A 1 -13.20 -15.21 -8.85
N ASP A 2 -11.97 -14.78 -8.75
CA ASP A 2 -11.21 -14.93 -7.51
C ASP A 2 -11.80 -14.01 -6.44
N LYS A 3 -12.12 -14.57 -5.27
CA LYS A 3 -12.70 -13.80 -4.15
C LYS A 3 -11.79 -12.67 -3.64
N ARG A 4 -10.48 -12.78 -3.87
CA ARG A 4 -9.53 -11.73 -3.47
C ARG A 4 -9.80 -10.40 -4.14
N PHE A 5 -10.40 -10.40 -5.31
CA PHE A 5 -10.63 -9.20 -6.10
C PHE A 5 -12.08 -8.73 -6.06
N THR A 6 -12.91 -9.33 -5.21
CA THR A 6 -14.25 -8.80 -4.96
C THR A 6 -14.10 -7.48 -4.21
N PRO A 7 -14.61 -6.37 -4.76
CA PRO A 7 -14.47 -5.08 -4.08
C PRO A 7 -15.10 -5.10 -2.68
N LEU A 8 -14.46 -4.41 -1.76
CA LEU A 8 -14.99 -4.23 -0.41
C LEU A 8 -16.05 -3.12 -0.41
N THR A 9 -17.06 -3.28 0.42
CA THR A 9 -18.01 -2.20 0.69
C THR A 9 -17.30 -1.07 1.46
N PRO A 10 -17.85 0.16 1.49
CA PRO A 10 -17.22 1.26 2.25
C PRO A 10 -16.96 0.93 3.71
N ILE A 11 -17.88 0.23 4.38
CA ILE A 11 -17.70 -0.17 5.78
C ILE A 11 -16.61 -1.22 5.91
N GLU A 12 -16.59 -2.19 5.01
CA GLU A 12 -15.53 -3.21 4.98
C GLU A 12 -14.16 -2.58 4.74
N GLN A 13 -14.08 -1.59 3.83
CA GLN A 13 -12.85 -0.85 3.58
C GLN A 13 -12.36 -0.15 4.83
N LEU A 14 -13.27 0.49 5.57
CA LEU A 14 -12.90 1.18 6.80
C LEU A 14 -12.34 0.21 7.84
N HIS A 15 -13.03 -0.90 8.07
CA HIS A 15 -12.59 -1.92 9.02
C HIS A 15 -11.24 -2.51 8.61
N GLN A 16 -11.08 -2.83 7.34
CA GLN A 16 -9.84 -3.41 6.82
C GLN A 16 -8.69 -2.42 6.91
N ARG A 17 -8.96 -1.15 6.62
CA ARG A 17 -7.96 -0.09 6.73
C ARG A 17 -7.45 0.04 8.16
N ILE A 18 -8.35 0.03 9.14
CA ILE A 18 -7.97 0.10 10.55
C ILE A 18 -7.09 -1.09 10.93
N ALA A 19 -7.47 -2.30 10.51
CA ALA A 19 -6.70 -3.51 10.79
C ALA A 19 -5.31 -3.46 10.15
N LEU A 20 -5.21 -2.96 8.92
CA LEU A 20 -3.95 -2.83 8.21
C LEU A 20 -3.02 -1.83 8.89
N LEU A 21 -3.55 -0.68 9.29
CA LEU A 21 -2.76 0.34 9.99
C LEU A 21 -2.26 -0.18 11.33
N GLU A 22 -3.09 -0.93 12.05
CA GLU A 22 -2.69 -1.52 13.31
C GLU A 22 -1.58 -2.55 13.11
N SER A 23 -1.67 -3.37 12.07
CA SER A 23 -0.63 -4.33 11.71
C SER A 23 0.71 -3.65 11.41
N ILE A 24 0.67 -2.56 10.64
CA ILE A 24 1.87 -1.80 10.30
C ILE A 24 2.48 -1.15 11.54
N LYS A 25 1.64 -0.63 12.42
CA LYS A 25 2.06 -0.01 13.67
C LYS A 25 2.86 -0.98 14.55
N GLN A 26 2.53 -2.26 14.50
CA GLN A 26 3.22 -3.29 15.28
C GLN A 26 4.50 -3.79 14.62
N GLN A 27 4.80 -3.35 13.42
CA GLN A 27 5.99 -3.76 12.67
C GLN A 27 6.80 -2.53 12.24
N PRO A 28 7.39 -1.78 13.19
CA PRO A 28 8.19 -0.61 12.85
C PRO A 28 9.34 -1.02 11.95
N GLY A 29 9.59 -0.21 10.93
CA GLY A 29 10.65 -0.52 9.97
C GLY A 29 10.26 -1.50 8.89
N MET A 30 8.97 -1.74 8.69
CA MET A 30 8.51 -2.59 7.60
C MET A 30 9.07 -2.07 6.25
N PRO A 31 9.66 -2.95 5.42
CA PRO A 31 10.13 -2.55 4.09
C PRO A 31 8.99 -1.93 3.26
N LEU A 32 9.32 -0.91 2.48
CA LEU A 32 8.33 -0.21 1.66
C LEU A 32 7.62 -1.17 0.69
N ALA A 33 8.35 -2.08 0.05
CA ALA A 33 7.77 -3.06 -0.87
C ALA A 33 6.66 -3.88 -0.19
N GLN A 34 6.93 -4.35 1.02
CA GLN A 34 5.98 -5.13 1.80
C GLN A 34 4.77 -4.29 2.20
N ALA A 35 5.01 -3.07 2.67
CA ALA A 35 3.95 -2.17 3.10
C ALA A 35 2.99 -1.84 1.95
N VAL A 36 3.53 -1.46 0.80
CA VAL A 36 2.71 -1.12 -0.36
C VAL A 36 1.86 -2.31 -0.79
N ARG A 37 2.46 -3.49 -0.86
CA ARG A 37 1.73 -4.69 -1.26
C ARG A 37 0.63 -5.05 -0.27
N GLN A 38 0.93 -5.02 1.03
CA GLN A 38 -0.07 -5.33 2.07
C GLN A 38 -1.23 -4.34 2.05
N LEU A 39 -0.93 -3.05 1.90
CA LEU A 39 -1.97 -2.03 1.85
C LEU A 39 -2.87 -2.21 0.63
N ARG A 40 -2.27 -2.39 -0.54
CA ARG A 40 -3.04 -2.55 -1.77
C ARG A 40 -3.91 -3.81 -1.74
N THR A 41 -3.31 -4.95 -1.43
CA THR A 41 -4.03 -6.23 -1.43
C THR A 41 -5.04 -6.31 -0.30
N GLY A 42 -4.73 -5.70 0.84
CA GLY A 42 -5.62 -5.70 2.00
C GLY A 42 -6.93 -4.99 1.77
N ILE A 43 -6.97 -3.96 0.93
CA ILE A 43 -8.21 -3.29 0.55
C ILE A 43 -8.72 -3.76 -0.81
N ARG A 44 -8.13 -4.84 -1.33
CA ARG A 44 -8.55 -5.52 -2.56
C ARG A 44 -8.53 -4.64 -3.80
N LEU A 45 -7.50 -3.80 -3.92
CA LEU A 45 -7.28 -3.02 -5.14
C LEU A 45 -6.30 -3.73 -6.07
N THR A 46 -6.60 -3.68 -7.36
CA THR A 46 -5.64 -4.11 -8.39
C THR A 46 -4.56 -3.05 -8.56
N VAL A 47 -3.46 -3.40 -9.23
CA VAL A 47 -2.41 -2.42 -9.53
C VAL A 47 -2.95 -1.25 -10.35
N PRO A 48 -3.76 -1.46 -11.41
CA PRO A 48 -4.37 -0.32 -12.13
C PRO A 48 -5.22 0.59 -11.25
N GLU A 49 -6.01 0.02 -10.35
CA GLU A 49 -6.84 0.80 -9.43
C GLU A 49 -5.99 1.61 -8.45
N TYR A 50 -4.94 1.00 -7.92
CA TYR A 50 -4.02 1.67 -7.02
C TYR A 50 -3.23 2.78 -7.71
N ALA A 51 -2.84 2.55 -8.97
CA ALA A 51 -2.20 3.57 -9.80
C ALA A 51 -3.09 4.80 -9.95
N LYS A 52 -4.37 4.58 -10.20
CA LYS A 52 -5.34 5.65 -10.32
C LYS A 52 -5.52 6.43 -9.03
N LEU A 53 -5.57 5.72 -7.92
CA LEU A 53 -5.74 6.31 -6.59
C LEU A 53 -4.53 7.16 -6.18
N THR A 54 -3.32 6.69 -6.46
CA THR A 54 -2.08 7.30 -5.99
C THR A 54 -1.47 8.28 -6.97
N GLY A 55 -1.84 8.20 -8.24
CA GLY A 55 -1.19 8.96 -9.31
C GLY A 55 0.19 8.42 -9.68
N VAL A 56 0.50 7.19 -9.29
CA VAL A 56 1.77 6.53 -9.61
C VAL A 56 1.53 5.52 -10.73
N ALA A 57 2.46 5.46 -11.69
CA ALA A 57 2.33 4.55 -12.83
C ALA A 57 2.30 3.08 -12.37
N GLN A 58 1.50 2.27 -13.07
CA GLN A 58 1.39 0.84 -12.76
C GLN A 58 2.74 0.14 -12.75
N ARG A 59 3.58 0.44 -13.72
CA ARG A 59 4.93 -0.12 -13.83
C ARG A 59 5.74 0.17 -12.59
N THR A 60 5.64 1.40 -12.07
CA THR A 60 6.36 1.81 -10.88
C THR A 60 5.87 1.07 -9.64
N ILE A 61 4.55 0.93 -9.50
CA ILE A 61 3.96 0.18 -8.37
C ILE A 61 4.46 -1.26 -8.39
N HIS A 62 4.40 -1.90 -9.55
CA HIS A 62 4.86 -3.28 -9.71
C HIS A 62 6.35 -3.41 -9.33
N ALA A 63 7.18 -2.50 -9.83
CA ALA A 63 8.61 -2.51 -9.54
C ALA A 63 8.91 -2.30 -8.05
N VAL A 64 8.14 -1.44 -7.38
CA VAL A 64 8.28 -1.25 -5.93
C VAL A 64 7.89 -2.51 -5.18
N GLU A 65 6.76 -3.12 -5.52
CA GLU A 65 6.27 -4.32 -4.83
C GLU A 65 7.19 -5.53 -5.00
N THR A 66 7.86 -5.63 -6.13
CA THR A 66 8.79 -6.72 -6.39
C THR A 66 10.22 -6.42 -5.90
N GLY A 67 10.46 -5.20 -5.43
CA GLY A 67 11.79 -4.80 -4.95
C GLY A 67 12.79 -4.54 -6.08
N SER A 68 12.31 -4.44 -7.34
CA SER A 68 13.20 -4.25 -8.50
C SER A 68 13.53 -2.78 -8.78
N ALA A 69 12.93 -1.84 -8.05
CA ALA A 69 13.20 -0.42 -8.19
C ALA A 69 13.18 0.28 -6.83
N ASN A 70 14.00 1.32 -6.71
CA ASN A 70 14.01 2.20 -5.55
C ASN A 70 13.26 3.48 -5.95
N PRO A 71 12.03 3.69 -5.46
CA PRO A 71 11.28 4.89 -5.81
C PRO A 71 11.91 6.12 -5.15
N SER A 72 11.65 7.30 -5.73
CA SER A 72 11.99 8.56 -5.06
C SER A 72 11.17 8.69 -3.79
N LEU A 73 11.62 9.54 -2.87
CA LEU A 73 10.85 9.83 -1.64
C LEU A 73 9.46 10.36 -1.98
N ALA A 74 9.36 11.20 -3.01
CA ALA A 74 8.07 11.75 -3.45
C ALA A 74 7.13 10.63 -3.93
N THR A 75 7.62 9.69 -4.71
CA THR A 75 6.82 8.57 -5.19
C THR A 75 6.41 7.66 -4.03
N ALA A 76 7.32 7.33 -3.13
CA ALA A 76 7.01 6.53 -1.94
C ALA A 76 5.93 7.20 -1.09
N GLN A 77 6.01 8.51 -0.92
CA GLN A 77 5.01 9.29 -0.18
C GLN A 77 3.62 9.19 -0.84
N LYS A 78 3.56 9.27 -2.16
CA LYS A 78 2.29 9.11 -2.90
C LYS A 78 1.67 7.74 -2.67
N LEU A 79 2.47 6.69 -2.59
CA LEU A 79 1.99 5.33 -2.36
C LEU A 79 1.41 5.14 -0.97
N LEU A 80 1.87 5.91 0.01
CA LEU A 80 1.44 5.80 1.40
C LEU A 80 0.32 6.78 1.76
N LYS A 81 0.20 7.88 1.03
CA LYS A 81 -0.74 8.96 1.33
C LYS A 81 -2.20 8.53 1.47
N PRO A 82 -2.73 7.62 0.61
CA PRO A 82 -4.13 7.21 0.75
C PRO A 82 -4.47 6.59 2.11
N PHE A 83 -3.47 6.10 2.83
CA PHE A 83 -3.63 5.49 4.15
C PHE A 83 -3.23 6.42 5.28
N GLY A 84 -2.88 7.67 4.99
CA GLY A 84 -2.42 8.62 5.99
C GLY A 84 -1.05 8.28 6.58
N LEU A 85 -0.27 7.47 5.89
CA LEU A 85 1.06 7.08 6.33
C LEU A 85 2.11 8.02 5.74
N THR A 86 3.22 8.14 6.45
CA THR A 86 4.38 8.93 6.01
C THR A 86 5.64 8.08 6.15
N LEU A 87 6.68 8.50 5.43
CA LEU A 87 8.00 7.91 5.61
C LEU A 87 8.62 8.43 6.90
N GLY A 88 9.40 7.57 7.55
CA GLY A 88 10.08 7.95 8.78
C GLY A 88 11.38 7.18 8.97
N VAL A 89 12.04 7.47 10.07
CA VAL A 89 13.29 6.82 10.45
C VAL A 89 13.06 6.01 11.71
N PHE A 90 13.63 4.82 11.76
CA PHE A 90 13.53 3.95 12.92
C PHE A 90 14.89 3.35 13.27
N VAL A 91 15.03 2.89 14.50
CA VAL A 91 16.20 2.16 14.94
C VAL A 91 15.89 0.68 14.81
N PRO A 92 16.65 -0.06 13.99
CA PRO A 92 16.39 -1.48 13.79
C PRO A 92 16.68 -2.33 15.01
#